data_77fbbd4e1da97141088978478c2fe9bb
#
_entry.id   77fbbd4e1da97141088978478c2fe9bb
#
_cell.length_a   1.000
_cell.length_b   1.000
_cell.length_c   1.000
_cell.angle_alpha   90.00
_cell.angle_beta   90.00
_cell.angle_gamma   90.00
#
_symmetry.space_group_name_H-M   'P 1'
#
loop_
_entity.id
_entity.type
_entity.pdbx_description
1 polymer ?
#
loop_
_entity_poly.entity_id
_entity_poly.type
_entity_poly.pdbx_seq_one_letter_code
_entity_poly.pdbx_strand_id
1 'polypeptide(L)'
;NSTHVLGTKMMNGIGGAGDFTRNAYISIYTCPSTQKDGKISPIVPMVSHTDQSEHSVKVFVTEYGVADLRAKSPIQRAETIIENCVHPDYKELMWDYLKLAKKSHTPHTLPQALGMHVEFAKSGDMRNTNWGDY
;
A
#
# COMPACT_ATOMS: atom_id res chain seq x y z
N ASN A 1 6.84 2.86 1.22
CA ASN A 1 8.23 2.77 1.68
C ASN A 1 9.07 1.94 0.71
N SER A 2 10.40 2.04 0.78
CA SER A 2 11.28 1.34 -0.17
C SER A 2 11.29 -0.16 0.07
N THR A 3 11.92 -0.61 1.14
CA THR A 3 12.09 -2.03 1.40
C THR A 3 12.03 -2.29 2.90
N HIS A 4 10.86 -2.03 3.47
CA HIS A 4 10.58 -2.30 4.88
C HIS A 4 9.64 -3.50 5.01
N VAL A 5 9.95 -4.39 5.93
CA VAL A 5 9.09 -5.51 6.30
C VAL A 5 8.76 -5.39 7.78
N LEU A 6 7.49 -5.26 8.10
CA LEU A 6 6.96 -5.17 9.46
C LEU A 6 7.55 -4.02 10.30
N GLY A 7 8.18 -3.03 9.68
CA GLY A 7 8.88 -1.96 10.39
C GLY A 7 10.17 -2.37 11.09
N THR A 8 10.56 -3.64 11.01
CA THR A 8 11.71 -4.19 11.75
C THR A 8 12.93 -4.50 10.87
N LYS A 9 12.73 -4.64 9.57
CA LYS A 9 13.78 -4.93 8.61
C LYS A 9 13.75 -3.93 7.48
N MET A 10 14.85 -3.28 7.21
CA MET A 10 15.08 -2.44 6.06
C MET A 10 16.22 -3.03 5.23
N MET A 11 16.01 -3.22 3.93
CA MET A 11 17.03 -3.77 3.04
C MET A 11 17.81 -2.69 2.30
N ASN A 12 17.17 -1.58 1.95
CA ASN A 12 17.78 -0.49 1.19
C ASN A 12 17.41 0.87 1.80
N GLY A 13 18.24 1.88 1.51
CA GLY A 13 17.84 3.28 1.64
C GLY A 13 17.07 3.76 0.40
N ILE A 14 16.51 4.96 0.45
CA ILE A 14 15.77 5.56 -0.66
C ILE A 14 16.66 6.02 -1.82
N GLY A 15 17.96 6.19 -1.58
CA GLY A 15 18.87 6.77 -2.57
C GLY A 15 18.36 8.13 -3.08
N GLY A 16 18.40 8.33 -4.39
CA GLY A 16 17.88 9.52 -5.06
C GLY A 16 16.36 9.54 -5.33
N ALA A 17 15.59 8.56 -4.83
CA ALA A 17 14.18 8.43 -5.15
C ALA A 17 13.35 9.68 -4.79
N GLY A 18 13.66 10.35 -3.68
CA GLY A 18 12.98 11.58 -3.27
C GLY A 18 13.16 12.72 -4.28
N ASP A 19 14.36 12.93 -4.77
CA ASP A 19 14.66 13.98 -5.75
C ASP A 19 14.04 13.66 -7.11
N PHE A 20 14.16 12.42 -7.58
CA PHE A 20 13.52 11.99 -8.82
C PHE A 20 12.00 12.14 -8.76
N THR A 21 11.38 11.71 -7.67
CA THR A 21 9.92 11.78 -7.50
C THR A 21 9.40 13.21 -7.55
N ARG A 22 10.09 14.15 -6.90
CA ARG A 22 9.67 15.54 -6.83
C ARG A 22 9.97 16.35 -8.09
N ASN A 23 11.06 16.04 -8.78
CA ASN A 23 11.56 16.88 -9.88
C ASN A 23 11.24 16.32 -11.29
N ALA A 24 10.94 15.03 -11.43
CA ALA A 24 10.57 14.46 -12.71
C ALA A 24 9.19 14.98 -13.17
N TYR A 25 9.05 15.19 -14.47
CA TYR A 25 7.76 15.54 -15.09
C TYR A 25 6.69 14.51 -14.73
N ILE A 26 7.04 13.23 -14.83
CA ILE A 26 6.24 12.12 -14.35
C ILE A 26 7.13 11.16 -13.55
N SER A 27 6.67 10.76 -12.36
CA SER A 27 7.33 9.74 -11.54
C SER A 27 6.49 8.49 -11.47
N ILE A 28 7.11 7.35 -11.73
CA ILE A 28 6.45 6.04 -11.77
C ILE A 28 7.13 5.13 -10.75
N TYR A 29 6.36 4.63 -9.79
CA TYR A 29 6.78 3.61 -8.85
C TYR A 29 6.26 2.25 -9.29
N THR A 30 7.11 1.24 -9.26
CA THR A 30 6.74 -0.13 -9.61
C THR A 30 7.06 -1.09 -8.49
N CYS A 31 6.20 -2.07 -8.28
CA CYS A 31 6.51 -3.23 -7.46
C CYS A 31 5.70 -4.45 -7.93
N PRO A 32 6.12 -5.68 -7.62
CA PRO A 32 5.24 -6.83 -7.79
C PRO A 32 4.03 -6.71 -6.86
N SER A 33 2.89 -7.28 -7.24
CA SER A 33 1.66 -7.20 -6.43
C SER A 33 1.67 -8.11 -5.20
N THR A 34 2.54 -9.13 -5.19
CA THR A 34 2.76 -10.03 -4.04
C THR A 34 4.23 -10.42 -3.90
N GLN A 35 4.59 -10.90 -2.72
CA GLN A 35 5.88 -11.48 -2.41
C GLN A 35 5.69 -12.76 -1.57
N LYS A 36 6.77 -13.57 -1.43
CA LYS A 36 6.79 -14.80 -0.65
C LYS A 36 5.61 -15.74 -0.99
N ASP A 37 5.50 -16.11 -2.24
CA ASP A 37 4.45 -17.03 -2.74
C ASP A 37 3.03 -16.53 -2.38
N GLY A 38 2.79 -15.24 -2.55
CA GLY A 38 1.49 -14.61 -2.30
C GLY A 38 1.21 -14.27 -0.84
N LYS A 39 2.10 -14.57 0.11
CA LYS A 39 1.86 -14.36 1.55
C LYS A 39 1.99 -12.91 2.00
N ILE A 40 2.64 -12.06 1.20
CA ILE A 40 2.81 -10.65 1.49
C ILE A 40 2.24 -9.82 0.35
N SER A 41 1.38 -8.87 0.68
CA SER A 41 1.00 -7.77 -0.21
C SER A 41 1.91 -6.56 0.04
N PRO A 42 2.62 -6.03 -0.96
CA PRO A 42 3.31 -4.75 -0.86
C PRO A 42 2.36 -3.56 -0.77
N ILE A 43 1.10 -3.74 -1.20
CA ILE A 43 0.04 -2.74 -1.05
C ILE A 43 -0.70 -3.06 0.23
N VAL A 44 -0.69 -2.13 1.17
CA VAL A 44 -1.29 -2.27 2.50
C VAL A 44 -2.04 -0.99 2.87
N PRO A 45 -3.00 -1.04 3.80
CA PRO A 45 -3.71 0.15 4.23
C PRO A 45 -2.80 1.24 4.80
N MET A 46 -1.83 0.85 5.61
CA MET A 46 -0.81 1.76 6.15
C MET A 46 0.56 1.08 6.11
N VAL A 47 1.54 1.78 5.55
CA VAL A 47 2.92 1.29 5.54
C VAL A 47 3.55 1.45 6.92
N SER A 48 4.43 0.53 7.29
CA SER A 48 5.13 0.58 8.58
C SER A 48 6.17 1.71 8.66
N HIS A 49 6.62 2.22 7.52
CA HIS A 49 7.53 3.37 7.41
C HIS A 49 7.32 4.07 6.06
N THR A 50 7.20 5.38 6.07
CA THR A 50 6.97 6.19 4.87
C THR A 50 8.26 6.84 4.40
N ASP A 51 8.72 6.52 3.19
CA ASP A 51 9.84 7.20 2.53
C ASP A 51 9.34 8.33 1.62
N GLN A 52 8.29 8.06 0.85
CA GLN A 52 7.67 9.05 -0.04
C GLN A 52 6.20 9.22 0.33
N SER A 53 5.78 10.47 0.50
CA SER A 53 4.40 10.78 0.83
C SER A 53 3.48 10.75 -0.39
N GLU A 54 2.18 10.73 -0.16
CA GLU A 54 1.16 10.85 -1.19
C GLU A 54 1.29 12.10 -2.07
N HIS A 55 1.89 13.17 -1.54
CA HIS A 55 2.08 14.43 -2.27
C HIS A 55 3.13 14.35 -3.37
N SER A 56 4.04 13.40 -3.29
CA SER A 56 5.14 13.24 -4.25
C SER A 56 4.89 12.12 -5.26
N VAL A 57 4.16 11.06 -4.90
CA VAL A 57 3.92 9.90 -5.76
C VAL A 57 2.83 10.21 -6.78
N LYS A 58 3.15 10.05 -8.08
CA LYS A 58 2.25 10.39 -9.19
C LYS A 58 1.61 9.17 -9.84
N VAL A 59 2.40 8.15 -10.15
CA VAL A 59 1.93 6.93 -10.81
C VAL A 59 2.49 5.71 -10.10
N PHE A 60 1.66 4.70 -9.95
CA PHE A 60 2.02 3.43 -9.35
C PHE A 60 1.65 2.28 -10.29
N VAL A 61 2.51 1.28 -10.42
CA VAL A 61 2.35 0.18 -11.39
C VAL A 61 2.67 -1.16 -10.73
N THR A 62 1.82 -2.13 -10.99
CA THR A 62 2.08 -3.56 -10.76
C THR A 62 1.87 -4.34 -12.04
N GLU A 63 2.10 -5.64 -12.04
CA GLU A 63 1.79 -6.52 -13.17
C GLU A 63 0.30 -6.58 -13.51
N TYR A 64 -0.59 -6.13 -12.61
CA TYR A 64 -2.04 -6.08 -12.86
C TYR A 64 -2.49 -4.80 -13.55
N GLY A 65 -1.74 -3.70 -13.41
CA GLY A 65 -2.11 -2.48 -14.09
C GLY A 65 -1.43 -1.22 -13.55
N VAL A 66 -2.01 -0.09 -13.92
CA VAL A 66 -1.50 1.25 -13.66
C VAL A 66 -2.49 2.05 -12.83
N ALA A 67 -2.02 2.68 -11.78
CA ALA A 67 -2.77 3.64 -10.98
C ALA A 67 -2.19 5.05 -11.18
N ASP A 68 -2.84 5.87 -11.99
CA ASP A 68 -2.54 7.30 -12.10
C ASP A 68 -3.19 8.04 -10.93
N LEU A 69 -2.37 8.54 -10.01
CA LEU A 69 -2.81 9.15 -8.76
C LEU A 69 -2.90 10.68 -8.83
N ARG A 70 -2.57 11.26 -9.99
CA ARG A 70 -2.61 12.71 -10.17
C ARG A 70 -4.04 13.23 -10.15
N ALA A 71 -4.22 14.42 -9.57
CA ALA A 71 -5.52 15.09 -9.44
C ALA A 71 -6.63 14.26 -8.77
N LYS A 72 -6.25 13.35 -7.86
CA LYS A 72 -7.16 12.50 -7.11
C LYS A 72 -7.11 12.78 -5.61
N SER A 73 -8.25 12.76 -4.96
CA SER A 73 -8.34 12.78 -3.49
C SER A 73 -7.77 11.49 -2.88
N PRO A 74 -7.45 11.46 -1.57
CA PRO A 74 -6.96 10.24 -0.91
C PRO A 74 -7.86 9.01 -1.13
N ILE A 75 -9.18 9.18 -1.05
CA ILE A 75 -10.15 8.09 -1.31
C ILE A 75 -10.05 7.62 -2.76
N GLN A 76 -10.05 8.52 -3.73
CA GLN A 76 -9.94 8.18 -5.15
C GLN A 76 -8.61 7.50 -5.48
N ARG A 77 -7.52 7.89 -4.82
CA ARG A 77 -6.22 7.22 -4.94
C ARG A 77 -6.29 5.79 -4.44
N ALA A 78 -6.87 5.58 -3.25
CA ALA A 78 -7.04 4.24 -2.67
C ALA A 78 -7.88 3.35 -3.60
N GLU A 79 -9.03 3.83 -4.07
CA GLU A 79 -9.91 3.13 -5.01
C GLU A 79 -9.15 2.76 -6.31
N THR A 80 -8.40 3.72 -6.87
CA THR A 80 -7.63 3.50 -8.11
C THR A 80 -6.52 2.44 -7.92
N ILE A 81 -5.82 2.46 -6.79
CA ILE A 81 -4.78 1.47 -6.48
C ILE A 81 -5.40 0.09 -6.28
N ILE A 82 -6.48 0.00 -5.51
CA ILE A 82 -7.14 -1.29 -5.24
C ILE A 82 -7.64 -1.89 -6.54
N GLU A 83 -8.30 -1.10 -7.38
CA GLU A 83 -8.89 -1.60 -8.61
C GLU A 83 -7.84 -2.08 -9.61
N ASN A 84 -6.76 -1.33 -9.79
CA ASN A 84 -5.82 -1.55 -10.89
C ASN A 84 -4.56 -2.32 -10.50
N CYS A 85 -4.13 -2.28 -9.24
CA CYS A 85 -2.79 -2.72 -8.86
C CYS A 85 -2.74 -3.83 -7.81
N VAL A 86 -3.82 -4.03 -7.05
CA VAL A 86 -3.86 -5.05 -5.99
C VAL A 86 -4.03 -6.45 -6.59
N HIS A 87 -3.26 -7.42 -6.04
CA HIS A 87 -3.42 -8.82 -6.40
C HIS A 87 -4.84 -9.32 -6.08
N PRO A 88 -5.46 -10.17 -6.92
CA PRO A 88 -6.81 -10.68 -6.70
C PRO A 88 -7.07 -11.25 -5.31
N ASP A 89 -6.11 -12.00 -4.74
CA ASP A 89 -6.23 -12.60 -3.39
C ASP A 89 -6.38 -11.57 -2.27
N TYR A 90 -5.99 -10.32 -2.50
CA TYR A 90 -6.07 -9.23 -1.53
C TYR A 90 -7.12 -8.18 -1.85
N LYS A 91 -7.72 -8.25 -3.04
CA LYS A 91 -8.60 -7.18 -3.55
C LYS A 91 -9.83 -7.00 -2.67
N GLU A 92 -10.49 -8.09 -2.30
CA GLU A 92 -11.67 -8.05 -1.43
C GLU A 92 -11.30 -7.53 -0.03
N LEU A 93 -10.21 -8.05 0.55
CA LEU A 93 -9.70 -7.59 1.84
C LEU A 93 -9.45 -6.07 1.87
N MET A 94 -8.86 -5.53 0.81
CA MET A 94 -8.58 -4.09 0.71
C MET A 94 -9.84 -3.25 0.52
N TRP A 95 -10.81 -3.74 -0.24
CA TRP A 95 -12.12 -3.08 -0.37
C TRP A 95 -12.87 -3.05 0.95
N ASP A 96 -12.83 -4.13 1.72
CA ASP A 96 -13.48 -4.18 3.05
C ASP A 96 -12.82 -3.20 4.02
N TYR A 97 -11.50 -3.13 4.04
CA TYR A 97 -10.80 -2.09 4.81
C TYR A 97 -11.27 -0.68 4.41
N LEU A 98 -11.31 -0.39 3.11
CA LEU A 98 -11.72 0.93 2.62
C LEU A 98 -13.17 1.27 3.02
N LYS A 99 -14.07 0.29 3.03
CA LYS A 99 -15.45 0.49 3.53
C LYS A 99 -15.48 0.90 5.00
N LEU A 100 -14.66 0.25 5.84
CA LEU A 100 -14.54 0.60 7.25
C LEU A 100 -13.98 2.01 7.44
N ALA A 101 -12.98 2.40 6.62
CA ALA A 101 -12.25 3.65 6.73
C ALA A 101 -12.93 4.85 6.03
N LYS A 102 -13.89 4.64 5.16
CA LYS A 102 -14.47 5.63 4.21
C LYS A 102 -15.21 6.81 4.85
N LYS A 103 -15.29 6.88 6.17
CA LYS A 103 -16.02 7.96 6.88
C LYS A 103 -15.20 9.25 7.05
N SER A 104 -13.93 9.29 6.62
CA SER A 104 -13.04 10.44 6.81
C SER A 104 -12.39 10.92 5.52
N HIS A 105 -11.90 12.17 5.52
CA HIS A 105 -11.13 12.73 4.41
C HIS A 105 -9.87 11.91 4.11
N THR A 106 -9.19 11.45 5.15
CA THR A 106 -8.07 10.51 5.06
C THR A 106 -8.60 9.13 5.44
N PRO A 107 -8.72 8.18 4.49
CA PRO A 107 -9.48 6.94 4.68
C PRO A 107 -8.66 5.93 5.50
N HIS A 108 -8.57 6.15 6.81
CA HIS A 108 -7.96 5.23 7.75
C HIS A 108 -8.88 4.93 8.95
N THR A 109 -8.80 3.69 9.42
CA THR A 109 -9.30 3.29 10.73
C THR A 109 -8.09 2.83 11.55
N LEU A 110 -7.77 3.59 12.62
CA LEU A 110 -6.51 3.43 13.35
C LEU A 110 -6.31 2.02 13.94
N PRO A 111 -7.32 1.38 14.55
CA PRO A 111 -7.13 0.04 15.09
C PRO A 111 -6.69 -0.97 14.02
N GLN A 112 -7.28 -0.91 12.83
CA GLN A 112 -7.07 -1.87 11.76
C GLN A 112 -5.92 -1.50 10.80
N ALA A 113 -5.43 -0.26 10.84
CA ALA A 113 -4.51 0.28 9.83
C ALA A 113 -3.23 -0.57 9.61
N LEU A 114 -2.71 -1.19 10.66
CA LEU A 114 -1.55 -2.08 10.61
C LEU A 114 -1.91 -3.57 10.71
N GLY A 115 -3.18 -3.92 10.62
CA GLY A 115 -3.67 -5.28 10.81
C GLY A 115 -2.98 -6.33 9.95
N MET A 116 -2.75 -6.04 8.66
CA MET A 116 -2.02 -6.96 7.76
C MET A 116 -0.58 -7.23 8.23
N HIS A 117 0.10 -6.23 8.78
CA HIS A 117 1.44 -6.42 9.34
C HIS A 117 1.43 -7.27 10.60
N VAL A 118 0.45 -7.02 11.48
CA VAL A 118 0.26 -7.79 12.72
C VAL A 118 -0.09 -9.23 12.39
N GLU A 119 -0.97 -9.46 11.43
CA GLU A 119 -1.35 -10.82 11.00
C GLU A 119 -0.15 -11.57 10.40
N PHE A 120 0.64 -10.92 9.54
CA PHE A 120 1.85 -11.54 9.03
C PHE A 120 2.84 -11.90 10.15
N ALA A 121 2.94 -11.09 11.20
CA ALA A 121 3.80 -11.39 12.35
C ALA A 121 3.30 -12.61 13.14
N LYS A 122 1.98 -12.83 13.19
CA LYS A 122 1.35 -13.96 13.91
C LYS A 122 1.38 -15.25 13.08
N SER A 123 0.87 -15.21 11.87
CA SER A 123 0.60 -16.41 11.05
C SER A 123 1.59 -16.60 9.90
N GLY A 124 2.36 -15.58 9.53
CA GLY A 124 3.24 -15.59 8.36
C GLY A 124 2.53 -15.42 7.02
N ASP A 125 1.24 -15.03 7.03
CA ASP A 125 0.46 -14.84 5.81
C ASP A 125 -0.56 -13.70 5.97
N MET A 126 -0.41 -12.62 5.21
CA MET A 126 -1.31 -11.47 5.26
C MET A 126 -2.74 -11.78 4.78
N ARG A 127 -2.94 -12.86 4.01
CA ARG A 127 -4.28 -13.26 3.54
C ARG A 127 -5.20 -13.68 4.68
N ASN A 128 -4.64 -14.06 5.82
CA ASN A 128 -5.41 -14.46 7.02
C ASN A 128 -5.95 -13.26 7.80
N THR A 129 -5.73 -12.02 7.35
CA THR A 129 -6.19 -10.82 8.04
C THR A 129 -7.71 -10.80 8.15
N ASN A 130 -8.20 -10.66 9.36
CA ASN A 130 -9.62 -10.41 9.65
C ASN A 130 -9.75 -9.07 10.37
N TRP A 131 -10.42 -8.11 9.75
CA TRP A 131 -10.53 -6.75 10.29
C TRP A 131 -11.30 -6.66 11.61
N GLY A 132 -12.09 -7.69 11.96
CA GLY A 132 -12.81 -7.79 13.23
C GLY A 132 -11.91 -8.09 14.44
N ASP A 133 -10.66 -8.48 14.20
CA ASP A 133 -9.73 -8.91 15.26
C ASP A 133 -8.88 -7.74 15.83
N TYR A 134 -9.08 -6.53 15.33
CA TYR A 134 -8.30 -5.34 15.67
C TYR A 134 -9.13 -4.18 16.17
#